data_a7327877883effbf7fb59f4e0f620d94
#
_entry.id   a7327877883effbf7fb59f4e0f620d94
#
_cell.length_a   1.000
_cell.length_b   1.000
_cell.length_c   1.000
_cell.angle_alpha   90.00
_cell.angle_beta   90.00
_cell.angle_gamma   90.00
#
_symmetry.space_group_name_H-M   'P 1'
#
loop_
_entity.id
_entity.type
_entity.pdbx_description
1 polymer ?
#
loop_
_entity_poly.entity_id
_entity_poly.type
_entity_poly.pdbx_seq_one_letter_code
_entity_poly.pdbx_strand_id
1 'polypeptide(L)'
;GSKVIQAFNAGYATVDEAYDIIVKLDADLILPADYFETVLNAFKADDAVGMAGGFAYIEKNGEWILENLTDKDHIRGAFKAYRKALFTQMGGLRTAMGWDTADELIAKFYGWKVVTIERLKVKHLKPTGANYNKAARYKQGEAFYSLGYGLLITTIAGAKLAMRKGKPLLFIDYIKGFLQAKNDKKPMLVTPEQATFIRAYRWKKMKQKVFK
;
A
#
# COMPACT_ATOMS: atom_id res chain seq x y z
N GLY A 1 11.13 -0.62 -2.59
CA GLY A 1 10.27 -0.92 -1.45
C GLY A 1 11.03 -1.34 -0.19
N SER A 2 11.94 -2.35 -0.25
CA SER A 2 12.60 -2.87 0.97
C SER A 2 13.52 -1.86 1.67
N LYS A 3 14.34 -1.12 0.92
CA LYS A 3 15.30 -0.15 1.49
C LYS A 3 14.61 0.97 2.29
N VAL A 4 13.48 1.46 1.81
CA VAL A 4 12.69 2.51 2.50
C VAL A 4 12.21 2.01 3.85
N ILE A 5 11.74 0.75 3.92
CA ILE A 5 11.26 0.17 5.19
C ILE A 5 12.44 -0.19 6.11
N GLN A 6 13.58 -0.60 5.57
CA GLN A 6 14.78 -0.78 6.39
C GLN A 6 15.20 0.54 7.07
N ALA A 7 15.23 1.65 6.32
CA ALA A 7 15.53 2.97 6.89
C ALA A 7 14.49 3.41 7.94
N PHE A 8 13.19 3.20 7.65
CA PHE A 8 12.13 3.46 8.62
C PHE A 8 12.30 2.64 9.90
N ASN A 9 12.55 1.33 9.78
CA ASN A 9 12.71 0.45 10.94
C ASN A 9 13.96 0.80 11.77
N ALA A 10 15.04 1.27 11.14
CA ALA A 10 16.22 1.75 11.85
C ALA A 10 15.91 3.00 12.68
N GLY A 11 15.15 3.96 12.14
CA GLY A 11 14.66 5.11 12.89
C GLY A 11 13.65 4.71 13.96
N TYR A 12 12.72 3.80 13.66
CA TYR A 12 11.74 3.33 14.62
C TYR A 12 12.36 2.66 15.86
N ALA A 13 13.47 1.94 15.68
CA ALA A 13 14.18 1.29 16.78
C ALA A 13 14.79 2.28 17.79
N THR A 14 14.87 3.58 17.48
CA THR A 14 15.37 4.63 18.37
C THR A 14 14.26 5.46 19.02
N VAL A 15 12.99 5.22 18.67
CA VAL A 15 11.84 5.93 19.21
C VAL A 15 11.45 5.29 20.55
N ASP A 16 11.18 6.12 21.56
CA ASP A 16 10.61 5.64 22.82
C ASP A 16 9.15 5.17 22.65
N GLU A 17 8.60 4.57 23.70
CA GLU A 17 7.22 4.06 23.66
C GLU A 17 6.16 5.16 23.93
N ALA A 18 6.56 6.42 24.13
CA ALA A 18 5.68 7.54 24.50
C ALA A 18 5.04 8.20 23.27
N TYR A 19 4.42 7.41 22.39
CA TYR A 19 3.65 7.91 21.24
C TYR A 19 2.32 7.18 21.11
N ASP A 20 1.31 7.86 20.56
CA ASP A 20 0.00 7.31 20.23
C ASP A 20 -0.12 6.95 18.73
N ILE A 21 0.58 7.71 17.90
CA ILE A 21 0.52 7.61 16.43
C ILE A 21 1.93 7.66 15.88
N ILE A 22 2.21 6.75 14.94
CA ILE A 22 3.46 6.78 14.18
C ILE A 22 3.16 7.11 12.73
N VAL A 23 3.99 7.97 12.13
CA VAL A 23 3.83 8.40 10.74
C VAL A 23 5.07 8.03 9.94
N LYS A 24 4.87 7.26 8.88
CA LYS A 24 5.91 6.98 7.88
C LYS A 24 5.82 8.02 6.78
N LEU A 25 6.88 8.83 6.63
CA LEU A 25 6.99 9.85 5.59
C LEU A 25 8.23 9.60 4.71
N ASP A 26 8.08 9.84 3.40
CA ASP A 26 9.21 9.95 2.49
C ASP A 26 9.73 11.40 2.47
N ALA A 27 11.00 11.59 2.13
CA ALA A 27 11.64 12.91 2.18
C ALA A 27 11.31 13.82 0.98
N ASP A 28 10.61 13.31 -0.03
CA ASP A 28 10.27 13.99 -1.28
C ASP A 28 8.77 14.38 -1.35
N LEU A 29 8.25 14.86 -0.22
CA LEU A 29 6.85 15.25 -0.07
C LEU A 29 6.72 16.74 0.30
N ILE A 30 5.67 17.39 -0.20
CA ILE A 30 5.16 18.65 0.33
C ILE A 30 3.78 18.36 0.91
N LEU A 31 3.67 18.45 2.22
CA LEU A 31 2.43 18.25 2.95
C LEU A 31 1.60 19.53 3.00
N PRO A 32 0.24 19.45 2.99
CA PRO A 32 -0.60 20.57 3.40
C PRO A 32 -0.25 21.01 4.83
N ALA A 33 -0.37 22.30 5.12
CA ALA A 33 -0.02 22.86 6.44
C ALA A 33 -0.78 22.21 7.59
N ASP A 34 -2.03 21.82 7.36
CA ASP A 34 -2.93 21.16 8.32
C ASP A 34 -2.89 19.62 8.27
N TYR A 35 -1.86 19.02 7.63
CA TYR A 35 -1.82 17.56 7.40
C TYR A 35 -1.92 16.78 8.71
N PHE A 36 -1.04 17.05 9.67
CA PHE A 36 -1.01 16.31 10.94
C PHE A 36 -2.26 16.55 11.78
N GLU A 37 -2.71 17.80 11.87
CA GLU A 37 -3.95 18.13 12.59
C GLU A 37 -5.15 17.36 12.03
N THR A 38 -5.28 17.33 10.69
CA THR A 38 -6.36 16.63 10.00
C THR A 38 -6.31 15.13 10.23
N VAL A 39 -5.13 14.53 10.16
CA VAL A 39 -4.91 13.10 10.44
C VAL A 39 -5.24 12.78 11.89
N LEU A 40 -4.78 13.59 12.86
CA LEU A 40 -5.08 13.44 14.29
C LEU A 40 -6.58 13.51 14.55
N ASN A 41 -7.28 14.46 13.92
CA ASN A 41 -8.72 14.59 14.06
C ASN A 41 -9.48 13.35 13.55
N ALA A 42 -9.01 12.70 12.47
CA ALA A 42 -9.59 11.44 12.00
C ALA A 42 -9.43 10.31 13.04
N PHE A 43 -8.28 10.23 13.72
CA PHE A 43 -8.07 9.25 14.80
C PHE A 43 -8.89 9.56 16.05
N LYS A 44 -9.07 10.85 16.39
CA LYS A 44 -9.88 11.28 17.54
C LYS A 44 -11.38 11.06 17.33
N ALA A 45 -11.84 11.21 16.09
CA ALA A 45 -13.27 11.09 15.75
C ALA A 45 -13.77 9.64 15.78
N ASP A 46 -12.90 8.65 15.60
CA ASP A 46 -13.28 7.24 15.54
C ASP A 46 -12.12 6.34 15.99
N ASP A 47 -12.30 5.67 17.12
CA ASP A 47 -11.30 4.77 17.69
C ASP A 47 -11.06 3.51 16.84
N ALA A 48 -11.97 3.17 15.94
CA ALA A 48 -11.77 2.09 14.98
C ALA A 48 -10.84 2.47 13.82
N VAL A 49 -10.49 3.76 13.65
CA VAL A 49 -9.50 4.17 12.66
C VAL A 49 -8.12 3.77 13.13
N GLY A 50 -7.52 2.82 12.41
CA GLY A 50 -6.16 2.34 12.66
C GLY A 50 -5.13 2.97 11.74
N MET A 51 -5.55 3.45 10.55
CA MET A 51 -4.67 4.02 9.54
C MET A 51 -5.34 5.20 8.84
N ALA A 52 -4.61 6.30 8.65
CA ALA A 52 -5.09 7.48 7.94
C ALA A 52 -4.01 8.10 7.05
N GLY A 53 -4.43 8.82 6.00
CA GLY A 53 -3.54 9.58 5.11
C GLY A 53 -4.30 10.29 4.02
N GLY A 54 -3.59 11.10 3.23
CA GLY A 54 -4.15 11.90 2.14
C GLY A 54 -4.09 11.21 0.77
N PHE A 55 -4.12 12.03 -0.27
CA PHE A 55 -3.97 11.63 -1.66
C PHE A 55 -2.67 12.18 -2.25
N ALA A 56 -1.97 11.36 -3.03
CA ALA A 56 -0.76 11.77 -3.73
C ALA A 56 -1.10 12.59 -4.99
N TYR A 57 -0.46 13.72 -5.14
CA TYR A 57 -0.49 14.55 -6.34
C TYR A 57 0.93 14.63 -6.91
N ILE A 58 1.05 14.51 -8.22
CA ILE A 58 2.31 14.64 -8.98
C ILE A 58 2.22 15.83 -9.91
N GLU A 59 3.36 16.47 -10.17
CA GLU A 59 3.43 17.53 -11.16
C GLU A 59 3.46 16.95 -12.58
N LYS A 60 2.60 17.48 -13.45
CA LYS A 60 2.57 17.18 -14.87
C LYS A 60 2.23 18.43 -15.65
N ASN A 61 3.12 18.85 -16.53
CA ASN A 61 2.97 20.07 -17.35
C ASN A 61 2.69 21.35 -16.53
N GLY A 62 3.32 21.48 -15.36
CA GLY A 62 3.14 22.64 -14.46
C GLY A 62 1.92 22.56 -13.54
N GLU A 63 1.10 21.52 -13.65
CA GLU A 63 -0.09 21.32 -12.82
C GLU A 63 0.05 20.12 -11.87
N TRP A 64 -0.52 20.25 -10.66
CA TRP A 64 -0.58 19.17 -9.69
C TRP A 64 -1.84 18.33 -9.91
N ILE A 65 -1.66 17.12 -10.43
CA ILE A 65 -2.73 16.16 -10.72
C ILE A 65 -2.70 14.97 -9.78
N LEU A 66 -3.88 14.41 -9.50
CA LEU A 66 -4.01 13.20 -8.69
C LEU A 66 -3.25 12.03 -9.33
N GLU A 67 -2.34 11.40 -8.57
CA GLU A 67 -1.63 10.20 -9.00
C GLU A 67 -2.56 8.98 -8.94
N ASN A 68 -3.24 8.68 -10.05
CA ASN A 68 -4.29 7.65 -10.13
C ASN A 68 -3.73 6.24 -10.46
N LEU A 69 -2.75 5.76 -9.71
CA LEU A 69 -2.18 4.41 -9.88
C LEU A 69 -2.94 3.32 -9.07
N THR A 70 -3.69 3.73 -8.05
CA THR A 70 -4.38 2.83 -7.11
C THR A 70 -5.84 3.20 -6.97
N ASP A 71 -6.62 2.38 -6.28
CA ASP A 71 -8.00 2.73 -5.94
C ASP A 71 -8.01 3.84 -4.86
N LYS A 72 -9.07 4.68 -4.83
CA LYS A 72 -9.19 5.83 -3.90
C LYS A 72 -9.19 5.44 -2.41
N ASP A 73 -9.40 4.18 -2.08
CA ASP A 73 -9.35 3.65 -0.71
C ASP A 73 -7.98 3.09 -0.32
N HIS A 74 -6.93 3.46 -1.05
CA HIS A 74 -5.54 3.10 -0.78
C HIS A 74 -4.72 4.36 -0.45
N ILE A 75 -4.07 4.35 0.72
CA ILE A 75 -3.11 5.38 1.12
C ILE A 75 -1.74 5.01 0.55
N ARG A 76 -1.08 5.97 -0.09
CA ARG A 76 0.28 5.72 -0.61
C ARG A 76 1.26 5.48 0.53
N GLY A 77 2.16 4.52 0.33
CA GLY A 77 3.18 4.19 1.33
C GLY A 77 4.14 5.33 1.69
N ALA A 78 4.13 6.43 0.91
CA ALA A 78 4.97 7.60 1.16
C ALA A 78 4.53 8.44 2.37
N PHE A 79 3.25 8.40 2.78
CA PHE A 79 2.69 9.26 3.84
C PHE A 79 1.54 8.56 4.58
N LYS A 80 1.84 7.52 5.35
CA LYS A 80 0.87 6.77 6.14
C LYS A 80 1.03 7.05 7.63
N ALA A 81 -0.10 7.33 8.29
CA ALA A 81 -0.18 7.41 9.74
C ALA A 81 -0.88 6.17 10.30
N TYR A 82 -0.36 5.65 11.39
CA TYR A 82 -0.85 4.45 12.06
C TYR A 82 -1.11 4.73 13.54
N ARG A 83 -2.25 4.29 14.06
CA ARG A 83 -2.47 4.19 15.49
C ARG A 83 -1.50 3.16 16.09
N LYS A 84 -0.87 3.46 17.24
CA LYS A 84 0.09 2.56 17.90
C LYS A 84 -0.48 1.15 18.09
N ALA A 85 -1.73 1.03 18.52
CA ALA A 85 -2.38 -0.28 18.72
C ALA A 85 -2.42 -1.11 17.45
N LEU A 86 -2.79 -0.54 16.29
CA LEU A 86 -2.71 -1.23 15.02
C LEU A 86 -1.28 -1.59 14.65
N PHE A 87 -0.36 -0.61 14.75
CA PHE A 87 1.04 -0.80 14.34
C PHE A 87 1.71 -1.94 15.10
N THR A 88 1.46 -2.03 16.42
CA THR A 88 1.92 -3.14 17.27
C THR A 88 1.24 -4.46 16.91
N GLN A 89 -0.10 -4.46 16.74
CA GLN A 89 -0.87 -5.67 16.42
C GLN A 89 -0.46 -6.29 15.08
N MET A 90 -0.14 -5.47 14.09
CA MET A 90 0.33 -5.97 12.79
C MET A 90 1.82 -6.34 12.77
N GLY A 91 2.57 -6.06 13.84
CA GLY A 91 4.01 -6.35 13.95
C GLY A 91 4.88 -5.44 13.07
N GLY A 92 4.51 -4.17 12.92
CA GLY A 92 5.24 -3.16 12.15
C GLY A 92 5.16 -3.35 10.63
N LEU A 93 6.03 -2.65 9.89
CA LEU A 93 6.06 -2.66 8.42
C LEU A 93 6.92 -3.79 7.86
N ARG A 94 6.43 -4.45 6.82
CA ARG A 94 7.13 -5.57 6.14
C ARG A 94 8.21 -5.05 5.18
N THR A 95 9.43 -5.56 5.30
CA THR A 95 10.58 -5.15 4.45
C THR A 95 10.53 -5.84 3.09
N ALA A 96 9.50 -5.57 2.29
CA ALA A 96 9.31 -6.17 0.98
C ALA A 96 8.53 -5.25 0.02
N MET A 97 8.50 -5.59 -1.26
CA MET A 97 7.62 -4.92 -2.22
C MET A 97 6.16 -5.27 -1.93
N GLY A 98 5.27 -4.28 -1.98
CA GLY A 98 3.84 -4.44 -1.68
C GLY A 98 3.49 -4.32 -0.19
N TRP A 99 4.46 -3.92 0.65
CA TRP A 99 4.26 -3.70 2.07
C TRP A 99 3.11 -2.72 2.36
N ASP A 100 2.99 -1.66 1.54
CA ASP A 100 1.97 -0.61 1.64
C ASP A 100 0.55 -1.08 1.27
N THR A 101 0.45 -2.23 0.64
CA THR A 101 -0.81 -2.94 0.41
C THR A 101 -1.04 -4.01 1.49
N ALA A 102 0.04 -4.67 1.93
CA ALA A 102 -0.04 -5.69 2.99
C ALA A 102 -0.55 -5.08 4.29
N ASP A 103 0.00 -3.94 4.70
CA ASP A 103 -0.37 -3.26 5.95
C ASP A 103 -1.87 -2.90 5.99
N GLU A 104 -2.43 -2.37 4.89
CA GLU A 104 -3.87 -2.06 4.81
C GLU A 104 -4.76 -3.30 4.86
N LEU A 105 -4.34 -4.38 4.19
CA LEU A 105 -5.09 -5.63 4.18
C LEU A 105 -5.04 -6.33 5.55
N ILE A 106 -3.90 -6.25 6.23
CA ILE A 106 -3.72 -6.74 7.60
C ILE A 106 -4.54 -5.89 8.58
N ALA A 107 -4.53 -4.56 8.44
CA ALA A 107 -5.39 -3.68 9.24
C ALA A 107 -6.87 -4.07 9.11
N LYS A 108 -7.34 -4.28 7.89
CA LYS A 108 -8.73 -4.72 7.61
C LYS A 108 -9.03 -6.12 8.13
N PHE A 109 -8.04 -7.03 8.13
CA PHE A 109 -8.17 -8.37 8.73
C PHE A 109 -8.44 -8.28 10.23
N TYR A 110 -7.77 -7.36 10.92
CA TYR A 110 -7.99 -7.11 12.35
C TYR A 110 -9.21 -6.21 12.66
N GLY A 111 -9.99 -5.82 11.66
CA GLY A 111 -11.19 -5.02 11.83
C GLY A 111 -10.98 -3.50 11.86
N TRP A 112 -9.73 -3.04 11.68
CA TRP A 112 -9.43 -1.61 11.67
C TRP A 112 -9.90 -0.93 10.39
N LYS A 113 -10.31 0.33 10.51
CA LYS A 113 -10.63 1.20 9.39
C LYS A 113 -9.35 1.84 8.82
N VAL A 114 -9.28 1.89 7.49
CA VAL A 114 -8.25 2.63 6.74
C VAL A 114 -8.96 3.80 6.08
N VAL A 115 -8.56 5.01 6.42
CA VAL A 115 -9.24 6.25 6.01
C VAL A 115 -8.35 7.08 5.09
N THR A 116 -8.82 7.31 3.85
CA THR A 116 -8.22 8.28 2.94
C THR A 116 -8.95 9.62 3.07
N ILE A 117 -8.22 10.70 3.31
CA ILE A 117 -8.77 12.04 3.54
C ILE A 117 -8.60 12.87 2.28
N GLU A 118 -9.68 13.07 1.52
CA GLU A 118 -9.64 13.65 0.17
C GLU A 118 -9.10 15.09 0.13
N ARG A 119 -9.35 15.88 1.17
CA ARG A 119 -8.85 17.27 1.24
C ARG A 119 -7.33 17.35 1.44
N LEU A 120 -6.68 16.31 1.93
CA LEU A 120 -5.24 16.24 2.11
C LEU A 120 -4.52 15.89 0.80
N LYS A 121 -4.19 16.92 0.03
CA LYS A 121 -3.47 16.79 -1.24
C LYS A 121 -1.96 16.86 -0.97
N VAL A 122 -1.32 15.69 -0.88
CA VAL A 122 0.13 15.58 -0.66
C VAL A 122 0.85 15.65 -2.00
N LYS A 123 1.71 16.63 -2.19
CA LYS A 123 2.51 16.78 -3.40
C LYS A 123 3.72 15.85 -3.32
N HIS A 124 3.85 14.94 -4.27
CA HIS A 124 4.94 13.98 -4.38
C HIS A 124 5.90 14.42 -5.48
N LEU A 125 7.10 14.86 -5.09
CA LEU A 125 8.06 15.49 -6.00
C LEU A 125 8.65 14.50 -7.03
N LYS A 126 8.63 13.20 -6.71
CA LYS A 126 9.08 12.15 -7.62
C LYS A 126 7.94 11.17 -7.91
N PRO A 127 7.45 11.08 -9.15
CA PRO A 127 6.42 10.12 -9.54
C PRO A 127 6.81 8.69 -9.18
N THR A 128 5.86 7.93 -8.65
CA THR A 128 6.09 6.54 -8.26
C THR A 128 6.45 5.67 -9.47
N GLY A 129 7.56 4.94 -9.38
CA GLY A 129 7.96 3.98 -10.42
C GLY A 129 8.65 4.59 -11.63
N ALA A 130 9.16 5.84 -11.54
CA ALA A 130 9.92 6.49 -12.60
C ALA A 130 11.15 5.67 -13.04
N ASN A 131 11.78 4.91 -12.15
CA ASN A 131 12.93 4.04 -12.42
C ASN A 131 12.51 2.57 -12.55
N TYR A 132 11.82 2.21 -13.64
CA TYR A 132 11.49 0.82 -13.92
C TYR A 132 12.73 0.10 -14.51
N ASN A 133 13.48 -0.57 -13.65
CA ASN A 133 14.64 -1.38 -14.04
C ASN A 133 14.19 -2.76 -14.55
N LYS A 134 14.87 -3.32 -15.57
CA LYS A 134 14.65 -4.70 -16.08
C LYS A 134 14.66 -5.75 -14.97
N ALA A 135 15.52 -5.56 -13.92
CA ALA A 135 15.56 -6.41 -12.72
C ALA A 135 14.26 -6.39 -11.88
N ALA A 136 13.36 -5.42 -12.10
CA ALA A 136 12.07 -5.33 -11.41
C ALA A 136 10.91 -5.98 -12.17
N ARG A 137 11.19 -6.58 -13.34
CA ARG A 137 10.19 -7.09 -14.27
C ARG A 137 9.15 -8.03 -13.64
N TYR A 138 9.62 -8.98 -12.84
CA TYR A 138 8.77 -10.01 -12.22
C TYR A 138 8.33 -9.68 -10.79
N LYS A 139 8.88 -8.63 -10.19
CA LYS A 139 8.65 -8.29 -8.77
C LYS A 139 7.19 -7.99 -8.43
N GLN A 140 6.41 -7.47 -9.37
CA GLN A 140 4.98 -7.23 -9.12
C GLN A 140 4.20 -8.54 -9.00
N GLY A 141 4.53 -9.55 -9.80
CA GLY A 141 3.94 -10.89 -9.69
C GLY A 141 4.35 -11.58 -8.38
N GLU A 142 5.62 -11.47 -8.01
CA GLU A 142 6.14 -11.92 -6.71
C GLU A 142 5.37 -11.26 -5.56
N ALA A 143 5.14 -9.93 -5.62
CA ALA A 143 4.36 -9.21 -4.62
C ALA A 143 2.91 -9.72 -4.52
N PHE A 144 2.25 -10.03 -5.64
CA PHE A 144 0.92 -10.64 -5.62
C PHE A 144 0.91 -12.02 -4.95
N TYR A 145 1.94 -12.83 -5.21
CA TYR A 145 2.11 -14.09 -4.51
C TYR A 145 2.29 -13.88 -3.01
N SER A 146 3.22 -13.02 -2.61
CA SER A 146 3.53 -12.74 -1.20
C SER A 146 2.35 -12.14 -0.42
N LEU A 147 1.44 -11.44 -1.10
CA LEU A 147 0.16 -10.94 -0.55
C LEU A 147 -0.94 -12.02 -0.43
N GLY A 148 -0.68 -13.25 -0.85
CA GLY A 148 -1.64 -14.34 -0.75
C GLY A 148 -2.82 -14.26 -1.73
N TYR A 149 -2.70 -13.56 -2.87
CA TYR A 149 -3.82 -13.33 -3.79
C TYR A 149 -4.33 -14.62 -4.46
N GLY A 150 -3.49 -15.61 -4.69
CA GLY A 150 -3.82 -16.74 -5.55
C GLY A 150 -3.81 -16.37 -7.04
N LEU A 151 -3.78 -17.36 -7.92
CA LEU A 151 -3.59 -17.14 -9.37
C LEU A 151 -4.72 -16.31 -9.98
N LEU A 152 -5.98 -16.61 -9.65
CA LEU A 152 -7.14 -15.96 -10.27
C LEU A 152 -7.23 -14.45 -9.94
N ILE A 153 -7.02 -14.08 -8.65
CA ILE A 153 -6.98 -12.66 -8.27
C ILE A 153 -5.77 -11.97 -8.88
N THR A 154 -4.62 -12.66 -8.95
CA THR A 154 -3.41 -12.16 -9.61
C THR A 154 -3.65 -11.86 -11.09
N THR A 155 -4.38 -12.73 -11.79
CA THR A 155 -4.74 -12.52 -13.20
C THR A 155 -5.57 -11.24 -13.37
N ILE A 156 -6.63 -11.07 -12.58
CA ILE A 156 -7.49 -9.89 -12.67
C ILE A 156 -6.74 -8.61 -12.27
N ALA A 157 -6.01 -8.64 -11.15
CA ALA A 157 -5.25 -7.49 -10.66
C ALA A 157 -4.10 -7.12 -11.62
N GLY A 158 -3.41 -8.12 -12.16
CA GLY A 158 -2.33 -7.95 -13.13
C GLY A 158 -2.80 -7.34 -14.44
N ALA A 159 -3.92 -7.84 -15.01
CA ALA A 159 -4.52 -7.28 -16.21
C ALA A 159 -4.92 -5.82 -16.01
N LYS A 160 -5.65 -5.51 -14.92
CA LYS A 160 -6.04 -4.14 -14.57
C LYS A 160 -4.85 -3.21 -14.42
N LEU A 161 -3.78 -3.65 -13.76
CA LEU A 161 -2.58 -2.84 -13.54
C LEU A 161 -1.80 -2.62 -14.86
N ALA A 162 -1.68 -3.63 -15.70
CA ALA A 162 -1.02 -3.53 -17.00
C ALA A 162 -1.75 -2.54 -17.93
N MET A 163 -3.10 -2.59 -17.93
CA MET A 163 -3.95 -1.64 -18.68
C MET A 163 -3.79 -0.20 -18.13
N ARG A 164 -3.85 0.01 -16.82
CA ARG A 164 -3.64 1.34 -16.20
C ARG A 164 -2.29 1.95 -16.53
N LYS A 165 -1.26 1.11 -16.70
CA LYS A 165 0.08 1.56 -17.11
C LYS A 165 0.24 1.74 -18.62
N GLY A 166 -0.78 1.42 -19.42
CA GLY A 166 -0.68 1.47 -20.88
C GLY A 166 0.34 0.46 -21.47
N LYS A 167 0.68 -0.61 -20.72
CA LYS A 167 1.70 -1.58 -21.07
C LYS A 167 1.17 -3.02 -20.92
N PRO A 168 0.33 -3.51 -21.85
CA PRO A 168 -0.36 -4.81 -21.69
C PRO A 168 0.60 -6.00 -21.55
N LEU A 169 1.79 -5.96 -22.16
CA LEU A 169 2.80 -7.02 -22.03
C LEU A 169 3.29 -7.24 -20.59
N LEU A 170 3.18 -6.24 -19.72
CA LEU A 170 3.49 -6.41 -18.30
C LEU A 170 2.62 -7.46 -17.61
N PHE A 171 1.43 -7.72 -18.15
CA PHE A 171 0.55 -8.78 -17.63
C PHE A 171 1.25 -10.14 -17.63
N ILE A 172 1.93 -10.48 -18.73
CA ILE A 172 2.68 -11.75 -18.85
C ILE A 172 3.79 -11.81 -17.81
N ASP A 173 4.49 -10.69 -17.57
CA ASP A 173 5.54 -10.61 -16.57
C ASP A 173 5.01 -10.79 -15.14
N TYR A 174 3.83 -10.26 -14.86
CA TYR A 174 3.18 -10.42 -13.55
C TYR A 174 2.77 -11.87 -13.29
N ILE A 175 2.23 -12.56 -14.29
CA ILE A 175 1.89 -13.99 -14.16
C ILE A 175 3.15 -14.84 -14.01
N LYS A 176 4.18 -14.61 -14.82
CA LYS A 176 5.47 -15.32 -14.70
C LYS A 176 6.09 -15.11 -13.32
N GLY A 177 6.13 -13.86 -12.83
CA GLY A 177 6.67 -13.55 -11.50
C GLY A 177 5.91 -14.22 -10.37
N PHE A 178 4.57 -14.30 -10.47
CA PHE A 178 3.74 -15.03 -9.50
C PHE A 178 4.06 -16.53 -9.49
N LEU A 179 4.11 -17.17 -10.67
CA LEU A 179 4.37 -18.61 -10.79
C LEU A 179 5.78 -18.96 -10.33
N GLN A 180 6.77 -18.14 -10.68
CA GLN A 180 8.13 -18.32 -10.21
C GLN A 180 8.24 -18.20 -8.69
N ALA A 181 7.65 -17.16 -8.10
CA ALA A 181 7.63 -16.98 -6.65
C ALA A 181 6.96 -18.14 -5.92
N LYS A 182 5.88 -18.71 -6.51
CA LYS A 182 5.19 -19.90 -5.99
C LYS A 182 6.09 -21.14 -6.06
N ASN A 183 6.76 -21.38 -7.19
CA ASN A 183 7.65 -22.52 -7.36
C ASN A 183 8.86 -22.44 -6.41
N ASP A 184 9.43 -21.25 -6.25
CA ASP A 184 10.56 -20.97 -5.37
C ASP A 184 10.17 -20.92 -3.90
N LYS A 185 8.88 -21.09 -3.56
CA LYS A 185 8.33 -20.99 -2.20
C LYS A 185 8.78 -19.71 -1.48
N LYS A 186 8.75 -18.57 -2.19
CA LYS A 186 9.16 -17.28 -1.63
C LYS A 186 8.41 -16.94 -0.34
N PRO A 187 9.02 -16.19 0.59
CA PRO A 187 8.37 -15.80 1.83
C PRO A 187 7.06 -15.03 1.60
N MET A 188 6.03 -15.36 2.38
CA MET A 188 4.76 -14.64 2.39
C MET A 188 4.85 -13.41 3.28
N LEU A 189 4.16 -12.32 2.92
CA LEU A 189 4.00 -11.13 3.74
C LEU A 189 2.86 -11.26 4.75
N VAL A 190 2.04 -12.26 4.58
CA VAL A 190 0.78 -12.50 5.33
C VAL A 190 0.70 -13.93 5.80
N THR A 191 -0.03 -14.18 6.88
CA THR A 191 -0.30 -15.54 7.37
C THR A 191 -1.32 -16.26 6.47
N PRO A 192 -1.47 -17.59 6.56
CA PRO A 192 -2.49 -18.33 5.81
C PRO A 192 -3.92 -17.82 6.05
N GLU A 193 -4.25 -17.45 7.29
CA GLU A 193 -5.54 -16.89 7.69
C GLU A 193 -5.77 -15.51 7.04
N GLN A 194 -4.75 -14.64 7.12
CA GLN A 194 -4.76 -13.34 6.45
C GLN A 194 -4.90 -13.49 4.94
N ALA A 195 -4.18 -14.44 4.32
CA ALA A 195 -4.30 -14.72 2.88
C ALA A 195 -5.72 -15.15 2.49
N THR A 196 -6.38 -15.97 3.32
CA THR A 196 -7.77 -16.39 3.10
C THR A 196 -8.73 -15.21 3.19
N PHE A 197 -8.60 -14.38 4.22
CA PHE A 197 -9.36 -13.14 4.35
C PHE A 197 -9.13 -12.21 3.14
N ILE A 198 -7.88 -12.00 2.73
CA ILE A 198 -7.51 -11.13 1.62
C ILE A 198 -8.19 -11.59 0.33
N ARG A 199 -8.19 -12.88 0.03
CA ARG A 199 -8.89 -13.43 -1.14
C ARG A 199 -10.39 -13.15 -1.09
N ALA A 200 -11.04 -13.43 0.05
CA ALA A 200 -12.46 -13.18 0.24
C ALA A 200 -12.81 -11.68 0.10
N TYR A 201 -12.01 -10.81 0.74
CA TYR A 201 -12.15 -9.36 0.65
C TYR A 201 -12.00 -8.85 -0.80
N ARG A 202 -10.98 -9.31 -1.54
CA ARG A 202 -10.76 -8.93 -2.94
C ARG A 202 -11.93 -9.38 -3.83
N TRP A 203 -12.43 -10.60 -3.64
CA TRP A 203 -13.62 -11.10 -4.36
C TRP A 203 -14.85 -10.25 -4.07
N LYS A 204 -15.11 -9.93 -2.80
CA LYS A 204 -16.23 -9.04 -2.43
C LYS A 204 -16.13 -7.69 -3.13
N LYS A 205 -14.95 -7.05 -3.11
CA LYS A 205 -14.70 -5.77 -3.79
C LYS A 205 -14.86 -5.85 -5.33
N MET A 206 -14.43 -6.94 -5.94
CA MET A 206 -14.60 -7.15 -7.39
C MET A 206 -16.07 -7.30 -7.76
N LYS A 207 -16.83 -8.13 -7.04
CA LYS A 207 -18.27 -8.29 -7.24
C LYS A 207 -19.01 -6.96 -7.13
N GLN A 208 -18.73 -6.16 -6.09
CA GLN A 208 -19.34 -4.84 -5.90
C GLN A 208 -19.09 -3.85 -7.04
N LYS A 209 -17.99 -4.02 -7.82
CA LYS A 209 -17.69 -3.16 -8.99
C LYS A 209 -18.34 -3.63 -10.29
N VAL A 210 -18.74 -4.89 -10.37
CA VAL A 210 -19.41 -5.47 -11.56
C VAL A 210 -20.93 -5.23 -11.50
N PHE A 211 -21.50 -5.20 -10.31
CA PHE A 211 -22.94 -5.03 -10.08
C PHE A 211 -23.36 -3.59 -9.70
N LYS A 212 -22.47 -2.60 -9.92
CA LYS A 212 -22.78 -1.17 -9.96
C LYS A 212 -22.84 -0.69 -11.40
#